data_54b83176ceb45b17afbf47a511620c8b
#
_entry.id   54b83176ceb45b17afbf47a511620c8b
#
_cell.length_a   1.000
_cell.length_b   1.000
_cell.length_c   1.000
_cell.angle_alpha   90.00
_cell.angle_beta   90.00
_cell.angle_gamma   90.00
#
_symmetry.space_group_name_H-M   'P 1'
#
loop_
_entity.id
_entity.type
_entity.pdbx_description
1 polymer ?
#
loop_
_entity_poly.entity_id
_entity_poly.type
_entity_poly.pdbx_seq_one_letter_code
_entity_poly.pdbx_strand_id
1 'polypeptide(L)'
;MRNIVLIFVSALFLFSSCMKEDDAITLPAPGSVKQMTAVMGNNYETQIYVNLETGASVSRPYKAYDLAFEASPQGMRIYLNSGKYMFACNTGNDQMTVADSVGKEWNIDDEQLLDDSLAMKYYWQNSSFNAGGSNVYVIDRGKPEHTGSARWRKFKVLSVTATEYKICFSKYDNSA
;
A
#
# COMPACT_ATOMS: atom_id res chain seq x y z
N MET A 1 -38.46 -14.01 -47.07
CA MET A 1 -38.63 -12.69 -46.43
C MET A 1 -39.09 -12.76 -44.96
N ARG A 2 -39.96 -13.73 -44.54
CA ARG A 2 -40.46 -13.81 -43.16
C ARG A 2 -39.39 -14.11 -42.11
N ASN A 3 -38.33 -14.85 -42.42
CA ASN A 3 -37.25 -15.20 -41.51
C ASN A 3 -36.22 -14.07 -41.31
N ILE A 4 -36.07 -13.15 -42.23
CA ILE A 4 -35.13 -12.02 -42.13
C ILE A 4 -35.70 -10.96 -41.19
N VAL A 5 -37.01 -10.75 -41.20
CA VAL A 5 -37.68 -9.81 -40.28
C VAL A 5 -37.57 -10.26 -38.81
N LEU A 6 -37.66 -11.56 -38.56
CA LEU A 6 -37.49 -12.11 -37.19
C LEU A 6 -36.06 -11.92 -36.63
N ILE A 7 -35.07 -12.02 -37.48
CA ILE A 7 -33.64 -11.81 -37.05
C ILE A 7 -33.41 -10.33 -36.75
N PHE A 8 -34.01 -9.40 -37.51
CA PHE A 8 -33.87 -7.97 -37.25
C PHE A 8 -34.59 -7.53 -35.97
N VAL A 9 -35.72 -8.11 -35.64
CA VAL A 9 -36.44 -7.78 -34.39
C VAL A 9 -35.72 -8.33 -33.16
N SER A 10 -35.11 -9.51 -33.23
CA SER A 10 -34.31 -10.04 -32.10
C SER A 10 -33.02 -9.28 -31.89
N ALA A 11 -32.39 -8.71 -32.92
CA ALA A 11 -31.19 -7.88 -32.78
C ALA A 11 -31.46 -6.53 -32.11
N LEU A 12 -32.65 -5.97 -32.23
CA LEU A 12 -32.99 -4.70 -31.56
C LEU A 12 -33.15 -4.84 -30.03
N PHE A 13 -33.44 -6.03 -29.52
CA PHE A 13 -33.56 -6.24 -28.07
C PHE A 13 -32.22 -6.42 -27.37
N LEU A 14 -31.11 -6.62 -28.09
CA LEU A 14 -29.80 -6.79 -27.49
C LEU A 14 -29.10 -5.48 -27.15
N PHE A 15 -29.60 -4.32 -27.59
CA PHE A 15 -29.03 -3.01 -27.32
C PHE A 15 -29.68 -2.26 -26.15
N SER A 16 -30.69 -2.82 -25.50
CA SER A 16 -31.19 -2.28 -24.25
C SER A 16 -30.32 -2.75 -23.07
N SER A 17 -29.00 -2.61 -23.17
CA SER A 17 -28.15 -2.63 -22.01
C SER A 17 -28.54 -1.44 -21.15
N CYS A 18 -29.30 -1.67 -20.09
CA CYS A 18 -29.52 -0.71 -19.04
C CYS A 18 -28.15 -0.25 -18.56
N MET A 19 -27.67 0.86 -19.09
CA MET A 19 -26.70 1.66 -18.34
C MET A 19 -27.45 2.08 -17.08
N LYS A 20 -27.14 1.42 -15.97
CA LYS A 20 -27.58 1.87 -14.67
C LYS A 20 -27.01 3.26 -14.51
N GLU A 21 -27.86 4.26 -14.63
CA GLU A 21 -27.47 5.63 -14.37
C GLU A 21 -27.04 5.67 -12.91
N ASP A 22 -25.80 6.05 -12.65
CA ASP A 22 -25.35 6.22 -11.29
C ASP A 22 -26.23 7.28 -10.61
N ASP A 23 -26.60 7.03 -9.37
CA ASP A 23 -27.40 7.98 -8.61
C ASP A 23 -26.74 9.35 -8.64
N ALA A 24 -27.51 10.36 -8.98
CA ALA A 24 -27.01 11.72 -9.06
C ALA A 24 -26.36 12.13 -7.72
N ILE A 25 -25.08 12.47 -7.77
CA ILE A 25 -24.36 12.96 -6.59
C ILE A 25 -25.00 14.26 -6.15
N THR A 26 -25.68 14.24 -5.00
CA THR A 26 -26.23 15.45 -4.40
C THR A 26 -25.09 16.32 -3.92
N LEU A 27 -24.76 17.38 -4.63
CA LEU A 27 -23.75 18.33 -4.21
C LEU A 27 -24.23 19.07 -2.94
N PRO A 28 -23.34 19.32 -1.98
CA PRO A 28 -23.67 20.09 -0.79
C PRO A 28 -24.14 21.49 -1.18
N ALA A 29 -25.01 22.07 -0.36
CA ALA A 29 -25.53 23.43 -0.58
C ALA A 29 -24.38 24.46 -0.70
N PRO A 30 -24.53 25.46 -1.58
CA PRO A 30 -23.57 26.57 -1.67
C PRO A 30 -23.35 27.20 -0.28
N GLY A 31 -22.12 27.35 0.15
CA GLY A 31 -21.76 27.89 1.46
C GLY A 31 -21.24 26.86 2.48
N SER A 32 -21.31 25.54 2.18
CA SER A 32 -20.71 24.50 3.04
C SER A 32 -19.20 24.29 2.77
N VAL A 33 -18.58 25.12 1.94
CA VAL A 33 -17.16 25.03 1.61
C VAL A 33 -16.32 25.39 2.83
N LYS A 34 -15.49 24.45 3.26
CA LYS A 34 -14.46 24.69 4.29
C LYS A 34 -13.12 24.94 3.59
N GLN A 35 -12.42 25.96 4.05
CA GLN A 35 -11.07 26.26 3.60
C GLN A 35 -10.10 26.02 4.75
N MET A 36 -8.98 25.39 4.48
CA MET A 36 -7.90 25.21 5.43
C MET A 36 -6.55 25.45 4.76
N THR A 37 -5.56 25.83 5.54
CA THR A 37 -4.19 25.98 5.08
C THR A 37 -3.36 24.84 5.65
N ALA A 38 -2.71 24.06 4.77
CA ALA A 38 -1.77 23.01 5.14
C ALA A 38 -0.34 23.55 5.02
N VAL A 39 0.32 23.78 6.16
CA VAL A 39 1.69 24.31 6.19
C VAL A 39 2.67 23.15 6.19
N MET A 40 3.38 22.94 5.08
CA MET A 40 4.28 21.80 4.86
C MET A 40 5.75 22.07 5.22
N GLY A 41 6.09 23.28 5.65
CA GLY A 41 7.47 23.71 5.86
C GLY A 41 8.21 24.06 4.55
N ASN A 42 9.43 24.54 4.68
CA ASN A 42 10.18 25.07 3.53
C ASN A 42 10.80 23.97 2.64
N ASN A 43 10.99 22.76 3.15
CA ASN A 43 11.68 21.65 2.48
C ASN A 43 10.83 20.40 2.36
N TYR A 44 9.50 20.52 2.37
CA TYR A 44 8.58 19.37 2.36
C TYR A 44 8.85 18.36 3.49
N GLU A 45 9.27 18.85 4.65
CA GLU A 45 9.66 18.01 5.79
C GLU A 45 8.47 17.34 6.48
N THR A 46 7.25 17.80 6.16
CA THR A 46 6.05 17.42 6.88
C THR A 46 4.99 16.89 5.92
N GLN A 47 4.40 15.75 6.27
CA GLN A 47 3.18 15.26 5.67
C GLN A 47 1.98 15.69 6.51
N ILE A 48 0.92 16.13 5.86
CA ILE A 48 -0.31 16.57 6.52
C ILE A 48 -1.45 15.65 6.07
N TYR A 49 -2.03 14.96 7.02
CA TYR A 49 -3.19 14.11 6.82
C TYR A 49 -4.44 14.91 7.18
N VAL A 50 -5.41 14.94 6.27
CA VAL A 50 -6.65 15.72 6.44
C VAL A 50 -7.83 14.77 6.38
N ASN A 51 -8.71 14.87 7.36
CA ASN A 51 -10.03 14.25 7.31
C ASN A 51 -11.00 15.25 6.65
N LEU A 52 -11.43 14.95 5.42
CA LEU A 52 -12.29 15.86 4.65
C LEU A 52 -13.71 16.00 5.21
N GLU A 53 -14.15 15.02 5.99
CA GLU A 53 -15.48 15.07 6.62
C GLU A 53 -15.49 16.09 7.79
N THR A 54 -14.51 15.97 8.67
CA THR A 54 -14.44 16.79 9.92
C THR A 54 -13.64 18.08 9.75
N GLY A 55 -12.72 18.12 8.77
CA GLY A 55 -11.71 19.17 8.63
C GLY A 55 -10.55 19.03 9.63
N ALA A 56 -10.50 17.96 10.42
CA ALA A 56 -9.38 17.72 11.31
C ALA A 56 -8.11 17.37 10.52
N SER A 57 -6.97 17.84 11.00
CA SER A 57 -5.68 17.52 10.38
C SER A 57 -4.63 17.11 11.41
N VAL A 58 -3.71 16.24 10.98
CA VAL A 58 -2.56 15.80 11.76
C VAL A 58 -1.30 15.96 10.91
N SER A 59 -0.32 16.66 11.47
CA SER A 59 1.00 16.84 10.84
C SER A 59 1.99 15.83 11.42
N ARG A 60 2.80 15.23 10.55
CA ARG A 60 3.90 14.33 10.92
C ARG A 60 5.12 14.58 10.03
N PRO A 61 6.35 14.51 10.56
CA PRO A 61 7.53 14.50 9.71
C PRO A 61 7.45 13.34 8.72
N TYR A 62 7.75 13.57 7.44
CA TYR A 62 7.67 12.51 6.44
C TYR A 62 8.64 11.35 6.73
N LYS A 63 9.69 11.60 7.49
CA LYS A 63 10.69 10.62 7.93
C LYS A 63 10.30 9.84 9.20
N ALA A 64 9.15 10.13 9.79
CA ALA A 64 8.77 9.58 11.10
C ALA A 64 8.54 8.06 11.11
N TYR A 65 8.32 7.45 9.95
CA TYR A 65 8.06 6.02 9.85
C TYR A 65 8.82 5.40 8.67
N ASP A 66 9.02 4.10 8.71
CA ASP A 66 9.55 3.29 7.62
C ASP A 66 8.43 2.50 6.92
N LEU A 67 7.58 1.86 7.68
CA LEU A 67 6.51 1.00 7.19
C LEU A 67 5.14 1.49 7.68
N ALA A 68 4.14 1.40 6.81
CA ALA A 68 2.74 1.56 7.18
C ALA A 68 2.00 0.23 6.99
N PHE A 69 1.12 -0.10 7.93
CA PHE A 69 0.34 -1.33 7.93
C PHE A 69 -1.12 -0.98 7.68
N GLU A 70 -1.73 -1.65 6.74
CA GLU A 70 -3.15 -1.47 6.47
C GLU A 70 -3.98 -2.02 7.64
N ALA A 71 -4.93 -1.21 8.10
CA ALA A 71 -5.82 -1.53 9.21
C ALA A 71 -7.27 -1.70 8.74
N SER A 72 -7.49 -2.35 7.59
CA SER A 72 -8.82 -2.62 7.06
C SER A 72 -9.16 -4.12 7.15
N PRO A 73 -10.44 -4.48 7.26
CA PRO A 73 -10.84 -5.89 7.29
C PRO A 73 -10.50 -6.67 6.01
N GLN A 74 -10.36 -5.97 4.89
CA GLN A 74 -10.05 -6.55 3.58
C GLN A 74 -8.57 -6.43 3.24
N GLY A 75 -7.83 -5.57 3.94
CA GLY A 75 -6.46 -5.24 3.64
C GLY A 75 -5.52 -5.89 4.63
N MET A 76 -4.42 -6.35 4.11
CA MET A 76 -3.27 -6.83 4.89
C MET A 76 -2.01 -6.36 4.17
N ARG A 77 -2.05 -5.13 3.63
CA ARG A 77 -0.94 -4.56 2.87
C ARG A 77 0.07 -3.93 3.80
N ILE A 78 1.31 -3.97 3.39
CA ILE A 78 2.41 -3.29 4.06
C ILE A 78 3.05 -2.38 3.04
N TYR A 79 3.09 -1.09 3.35
CA TYR A 79 3.59 -0.04 2.48
C TYR A 79 4.94 0.47 2.98
N LEU A 80 5.84 0.71 2.05
CA LEU A 80 7.07 1.45 2.32
C LEU A 80 6.77 2.96 2.39
N ASN A 81 7.59 3.71 3.10
CA ASN A 81 7.53 5.16 3.03
C ASN A 81 8.18 5.65 1.72
N SER A 82 7.38 5.84 0.68
CA SER A 82 7.83 6.27 -0.64
C SER A 82 8.55 7.63 -0.62
N GLY A 83 8.19 8.52 0.30
CA GLY A 83 8.87 9.81 0.50
C GLY A 83 10.34 9.70 0.94
N LYS A 84 10.79 8.51 1.35
CA LYS A 84 12.17 8.20 1.72
C LYS A 84 12.94 7.43 0.64
N TYR A 85 12.34 7.17 -0.52
CA TYR A 85 12.92 6.31 -1.56
C TYR A 85 13.37 4.95 -1.02
N MET A 86 12.47 4.28 -0.32
CA MET A 86 12.71 2.99 0.28
C MET A 86 12.53 1.86 -0.74
N PHE A 87 13.25 0.76 -0.52
CA PHE A 87 13.13 -0.46 -1.31
C PHE A 87 12.98 -1.66 -0.39
N ALA A 88 12.35 -2.72 -0.88
CA ALA A 88 12.32 -4.01 -0.23
C ALA A 88 12.79 -5.11 -1.16
N CYS A 89 13.49 -6.07 -0.59
CA CYS A 89 14.00 -7.25 -1.27
C CYS A 89 13.50 -8.51 -0.55
N ASN A 90 12.80 -9.39 -1.27
CA ASN A 90 12.43 -10.71 -0.75
C ASN A 90 13.66 -11.62 -0.83
N THR A 91 14.16 -12.07 0.30
CA THR A 91 15.36 -12.92 0.36
C THR A 91 15.10 -14.37 -0.08
N GLY A 92 13.84 -14.80 -0.13
CA GLY A 92 13.47 -16.20 -0.36
C GLY A 92 13.80 -17.12 0.82
N ASN A 93 14.24 -16.56 1.97
CA ASN A 93 14.61 -17.31 3.16
C ASN A 93 13.71 -16.91 4.33
N ASP A 94 13.31 -17.84 5.16
CA ASP A 94 12.44 -17.61 6.31
C ASP A 94 13.20 -17.39 7.63
N GLN A 95 14.52 -17.51 7.61
CA GLN A 95 15.37 -17.38 8.79
C GLN A 95 16.11 -16.04 8.81
N MET A 96 15.88 -15.24 9.86
CA MET A 96 16.48 -13.92 10.02
C MET A 96 18.01 -13.95 10.01
N THR A 97 18.61 -14.98 10.58
CA THR A 97 20.07 -15.09 10.74
C THR A 97 20.84 -15.26 9.44
N VAL A 98 20.25 -15.98 8.48
CA VAL A 98 20.90 -16.34 7.21
C VAL A 98 20.35 -15.57 6.00
N ALA A 99 19.26 -14.85 6.18
CA ALA A 99 18.67 -14.07 5.10
C ALA A 99 19.59 -12.94 4.65
N ASP A 100 19.82 -12.82 3.34
CA ASP A 100 20.57 -11.75 2.70
C ASP A 100 19.93 -11.28 1.39
N SER A 101 20.45 -10.20 0.84
CA SER A 101 19.93 -9.59 -0.40
C SER A 101 20.82 -9.82 -1.62
N VAL A 102 21.85 -10.65 -1.52
CA VAL A 102 22.81 -10.88 -2.61
C VAL A 102 22.12 -11.54 -3.81
N GLY A 103 22.22 -10.90 -4.97
CA GLY A 103 21.59 -11.38 -6.20
C GLY A 103 20.07 -11.37 -6.22
N LYS A 104 19.44 -10.64 -5.31
CA LYS A 104 17.97 -10.53 -5.21
C LYS A 104 17.48 -9.26 -5.88
N GLU A 105 16.21 -9.30 -6.31
CA GLU A 105 15.53 -8.16 -6.89
C GLU A 105 15.05 -7.19 -5.80
N TRP A 106 15.24 -5.89 -6.04
CA TRP A 106 14.77 -4.82 -5.20
C TRP A 106 13.54 -4.17 -5.80
N ASN A 107 12.49 -4.05 -5.02
CA ASN A 107 11.21 -3.49 -5.43
C ASN A 107 10.89 -2.22 -4.62
N ILE A 108 10.15 -1.33 -5.23
CA ILE A 108 9.60 -0.11 -4.63
C ILE A 108 8.07 -0.17 -4.75
N ASP A 109 7.36 0.48 -3.85
CA ASP A 109 5.92 0.66 -4.03
C ASP A 109 5.65 1.61 -5.20
N ASP A 110 4.77 1.20 -6.09
CA ASP A 110 4.28 2.01 -7.19
C ASP A 110 3.34 3.12 -6.65
N GLU A 111 3.20 4.18 -7.41
CA GLU A 111 2.32 5.32 -7.10
C GLU A 111 0.85 4.93 -6.95
N GLN A 112 0.42 3.88 -7.64
CA GLN A 112 -0.97 3.41 -7.60
C GLN A 112 -1.28 2.57 -6.37
N LEU A 113 -0.26 2.06 -5.67
CA LEU A 113 -0.36 1.20 -4.48
C LEU A 113 -1.31 -0.01 -4.69
N LEU A 114 -1.37 -0.54 -5.91
CA LEU A 114 -2.12 -1.74 -6.23
C LEU A 114 -1.38 -2.98 -5.69
N ASP A 115 -2.12 -4.03 -5.44
CA ASP A 115 -1.63 -5.24 -4.78
C ASP A 115 -0.39 -5.86 -5.43
N ASP A 116 -0.34 -5.88 -6.75
CA ASP A 116 0.77 -6.42 -7.55
C ASP A 116 1.93 -5.43 -7.73
N SER A 117 1.72 -4.16 -7.39
CA SER A 117 2.71 -3.09 -7.50
C SER A 117 3.39 -2.72 -6.17
N LEU A 118 3.04 -3.41 -5.06
CA LEU A 118 3.70 -3.21 -3.78
C LEU A 118 5.05 -3.91 -3.73
N ALA A 119 6.05 -3.27 -3.13
CA ALA A 119 7.39 -3.82 -2.97
C ALA A 119 7.42 -5.14 -2.18
N MET A 120 6.59 -5.22 -1.16
CA MET A 120 6.49 -6.43 -0.34
C MET A 120 5.45 -7.40 -0.88
N LYS A 121 4.63 -7.02 -1.85
CA LYS A 121 3.55 -7.82 -2.44
C LYS A 121 2.92 -8.72 -1.36
N TYR A 122 2.25 -9.78 -1.68
CA TYR A 122 1.72 -10.70 -0.66
C TYR A 122 2.68 -11.85 -0.30
N TYR A 123 3.97 -11.75 -0.60
CA TYR A 123 4.95 -12.82 -0.33
C TYR A 123 5.19 -13.13 1.14
N TRP A 124 4.73 -12.26 2.05
CA TRP A 124 4.74 -12.50 3.48
C TRP A 124 3.55 -13.36 3.94
N GLN A 125 2.57 -13.63 3.06
CA GLN A 125 1.41 -14.47 3.31
C GLN A 125 1.63 -15.89 2.76
N ASN A 126 1.04 -16.88 3.41
CA ASN A 126 0.85 -18.19 2.80
C ASN A 126 -0.45 -18.24 1.97
N SER A 127 -0.71 -19.35 1.29
CA SER A 127 -1.92 -19.56 0.47
C SER A 127 -3.24 -19.43 1.23
N SER A 128 -3.21 -19.40 2.56
CA SER A 128 -4.38 -19.22 3.44
C SER A 128 -4.45 -17.81 4.04
N PHE A 129 -3.70 -16.87 3.50
CA PHE A 129 -3.61 -15.48 3.99
C PHE A 129 -3.12 -15.35 5.45
N ASN A 130 -2.37 -16.32 5.94
CA ASN A 130 -1.71 -16.27 7.24
C ASN A 130 -0.22 -16.01 7.07
N ALA A 131 0.41 -15.35 8.02
CA ALA A 131 1.84 -15.03 7.98
C ALA A 131 2.76 -16.24 8.18
N GLY A 132 2.21 -17.42 8.45
CA GLY A 132 2.99 -18.64 8.65
C GLY A 132 3.81 -18.99 7.41
N GLY A 133 5.13 -18.98 7.53
CA GLY A 133 6.04 -19.25 6.43
C GLY A 133 6.44 -18.03 5.60
N SER A 134 6.21 -16.82 6.11
CA SER A 134 6.67 -15.62 5.40
C SER A 134 8.19 -15.58 5.28
N ASN A 135 8.67 -15.11 4.13
CA ASN A 135 10.09 -14.85 3.95
C ASN A 135 10.55 -13.63 4.74
N VAL A 136 11.84 -13.58 5.00
CA VAL A 136 12.51 -12.37 5.48
C VAL A 136 12.68 -11.40 4.32
N TYR A 137 12.39 -10.13 4.56
CA TYR A 137 12.72 -9.05 3.66
C TYR A 137 13.94 -8.30 4.17
N VAL A 138 14.78 -7.83 3.25
CA VAL A 138 15.73 -6.78 3.53
C VAL A 138 15.12 -5.47 3.08
N ILE A 139 15.07 -4.50 3.98
CA ILE A 139 14.53 -3.16 3.75
C ILE A 139 15.68 -2.17 3.63
N ASP A 140 15.74 -1.47 2.51
CA ASP A 140 16.52 -0.25 2.35
C ASP A 140 15.68 0.92 2.87
N ARG A 141 16.11 1.55 3.94
CA ARG A 141 15.39 2.65 4.60
C ARG A 141 15.54 4.00 3.88
N GLY A 142 16.21 3.99 2.73
CA GLY A 142 16.36 5.15 1.86
C GLY A 142 17.54 6.05 2.22
N LYS A 143 17.99 6.79 1.22
CA LYS A 143 18.99 7.86 1.32
C LYS A 143 18.29 9.22 1.20
N PRO A 144 18.87 10.29 1.73
CA PRO A 144 20.18 10.39 2.40
C PRO A 144 20.15 10.15 3.91
N GLU A 145 18.99 9.88 4.51
CA GLU A 145 18.78 9.88 5.96
C GLU A 145 19.52 8.75 6.67
N HIS A 146 19.71 7.63 5.99
CA HIS A 146 20.37 6.46 6.55
C HIS A 146 21.58 6.07 5.71
N THR A 147 22.72 5.91 6.37
CA THR A 147 23.99 5.47 5.76
C THR A 147 24.58 4.29 6.53
N GLY A 148 25.52 3.58 5.90
CA GLY A 148 26.17 2.42 6.52
C GLY A 148 25.17 1.37 6.99
N SER A 149 25.45 0.73 8.11
CA SER A 149 24.60 -0.33 8.68
C SER A 149 23.21 0.17 9.15
N ALA A 150 23.06 1.45 9.41
CA ALA A 150 21.79 2.05 9.80
C ALA A 150 20.76 2.04 8.67
N ARG A 151 21.19 1.96 7.42
CA ARG A 151 20.35 1.96 6.23
C ARG A 151 19.55 0.67 6.06
N TRP A 152 20.10 -0.47 6.48
CA TRP A 152 19.56 -1.76 6.18
C TRP A 152 18.89 -2.40 7.39
N ARG A 153 17.72 -2.98 7.19
CA ARG A 153 17.01 -3.75 8.21
C ARG A 153 16.50 -5.05 7.62
N LYS A 154 16.52 -6.10 8.41
CA LYS A 154 15.76 -7.32 8.14
C LYS A 154 14.38 -7.19 8.78
N PHE A 155 13.38 -7.67 8.10
CA PHE A 155 11.99 -7.60 8.50
C PHE A 155 11.26 -8.89 8.14
N LYS A 156 10.44 -9.38 9.04
CA LYS A 156 9.58 -10.55 8.82
C LYS A 156 8.25 -10.37 9.50
N VAL A 157 7.16 -10.76 8.83
CA VAL A 157 5.83 -10.88 9.44
C VAL A 157 5.72 -12.26 10.07
N LEU A 158 5.42 -12.32 11.36
CA LEU A 158 5.27 -13.56 12.12
C LEU A 158 3.83 -14.06 12.12
N SER A 159 2.88 -13.15 12.31
CA SER A 159 1.45 -13.45 12.21
C SER A 159 0.66 -12.19 11.91
N VAL A 160 -0.54 -12.38 11.36
CA VAL A 160 -1.54 -11.32 11.15
C VAL A 160 -2.87 -11.85 11.62
N THR A 161 -3.62 -11.03 12.33
CA THR A 161 -5.01 -11.27 12.71
C THR A 161 -5.87 -10.10 12.22
N ALA A 162 -7.17 -10.15 12.46
CA ALA A 162 -8.06 -9.05 12.12
C ALA A 162 -7.72 -7.73 12.85
N THR A 163 -6.93 -7.77 13.91
CA THR A 163 -6.66 -6.62 14.79
C THR A 163 -5.18 -6.31 14.99
N GLU A 164 -4.27 -7.18 14.55
CA GLU A 164 -2.84 -6.97 14.81
C GLU A 164 -1.92 -7.62 13.76
N TYR A 165 -0.76 -7.01 13.60
CA TYR A 165 0.42 -7.59 12.95
C TYR A 165 1.47 -7.89 14.01
N LYS A 166 1.94 -9.13 14.07
CA LYS A 166 3.13 -9.48 14.84
C LYS A 166 4.33 -9.55 13.90
N ILE A 167 5.33 -8.72 14.17
CA ILE A 167 6.49 -8.57 13.31
C ILE A 167 7.79 -8.83 14.06
N CYS A 168 8.83 -9.17 13.31
CA CYS A 168 10.21 -9.26 13.80
C CYS A 168 11.11 -8.43 12.90
N PHE A 169 12.04 -7.70 13.47
CA PHE A 169 13.03 -6.93 12.71
C PHE A 169 14.37 -6.89 13.45
N SER A 170 15.43 -6.69 12.69
CA SER A 170 16.80 -6.54 13.22
C SER A 170 17.63 -5.64 12.32
N LYS A 171 18.80 -5.25 12.74
CA LYS A 171 19.84 -4.74 11.84
C LYS A 171 20.24 -5.83 10.84
N TYR A 172 20.88 -5.43 9.74
CA TYR A 172 21.24 -6.38 8.69
C TYR A 172 22.23 -7.47 9.19
N ASP A 173 23.09 -7.11 10.11
CA ASP A 173 24.06 -7.99 10.78
C ASP A 173 23.47 -8.86 11.91
N ASN A 174 22.14 -8.83 12.08
CA ASN A 174 21.38 -9.51 13.13
C ASN A 174 21.58 -8.95 14.54
N SER A 175 22.23 -7.84 14.72
CA SER A 175 22.25 -7.16 16.02
C SER A 175 20.90 -6.48 16.31
N ALA A 176 20.59 -6.27 17.58
CA ALA A 176 19.34 -5.62 18.02
C ALA A 176 19.36 -4.09 17.75
#